data_b49bca69514ee0eb6d92e32f8d17ba0d
#
_entry.id   b49bca69514ee0eb6d92e32f8d17ba0d
#
_cell.length_a   1.000
_cell.length_b   1.000
_cell.length_c   1.000
_cell.angle_alpha   90.00
_cell.angle_beta   90.00
_cell.angle_gamma   90.00
#
_symmetry.space_group_name_H-M   'P 1'
#
loop_
_entity.id
_entity.type
_entity.pdbx_description
1 polymer ?
#
loop_
_entity_poly.entity_id
_entity_poly.type
_entity_poly.pdbx_seq_one_letter_code
_entity_poly.pdbx_strand_id
1 'polypeptide(L)'
;MDQQIKETISNEIKGNDVCLFMKGSPDAPQCGFSLAVANILKVLEVNFKSVDVLQNQDIRQGIKDYSDWPTIPQLYVKGEFILSLIHI
;
A
#
# COMPACT_ATOMS: atom_id res chain seq x y z
N MET A 1 -4.36 2.70 17.54
CA MET A 1 -3.65 3.44 16.47
C MET A 1 -3.78 4.93 16.73
N ASP A 2 -2.70 5.66 16.56
CA ASP A 2 -2.69 7.11 16.68
C ASP A 2 -3.63 7.73 15.65
N GLN A 3 -4.42 8.73 16.07
CA GLN A 3 -5.41 9.36 15.21
C GLN A 3 -4.76 10.05 14.01
N GLN A 4 -3.59 10.68 14.21
CA GLN A 4 -2.87 11.33 13.12
C GLN A 4 -2.38 10.34 12.07
N ILE A 5 -1.89 9.18 12.49
CA ILE A 5 -1.46 8.12 11.58
C ILE A 5 -2.66 7.58 10.81
N LYS A 6 -3.80 7.37 11.48
CA LYS A 6 -5.02 6.93 10.83
C LYS A 6 -5.49 7.92 9.76
N GLU A 7 -5.45 9.21 10.07
CA GLU A 7 -5.83 10.25 9.11
C GLU A 7 -4.88 10.32 7.93
N THR A 8 -3.57 10.19 8.17
CA THR A 8 -2.57 10.16 7.10
C THR A 8 -2.84 9.00 6.14
N ILE A 9 -3.04 7.81 6.68
CA ILE A 9 -3.33 6.61 5.88
C ILE A 9 -4.64 6.77 5.11
N SER A 10 -5.68 7.22 5.79
CA SER A 10 -7.00 7.43 5.18
C SER A 10 -6.94 8.45 4.05
N ASN A 11 -6.19 9.54 4.23
CA ASN A 11 -6.05 10.58 3.20
C ASN A 11 -5.31 10.05 1.97
N GLU A 12 -4.28 9.22 2.14
CA GLU A 12 -3.58 8.60 1.02
C GLU A 12 -4.52 7.67 0.24
N ILE A 13 -5.30 6.88 0.95
CA ILE A 13 -6.22 5.91 0.33
C ILE A 13 -7.37 6.62 -0.38
N LYS A 14 -7.97 7.63 0.25
CA LYS A 14 -9.12 8.33 -0.31
C LYS A 14 -8.74 9.37 -1.36
N GLY A 15 -7.54 9.90 -1.27
CA GLY A 15 -7.05 10.92 -2.20
C GLY A 15 -6.54 10.37 -3.53
N ASN A 16 -6.44 9.07 -3.68
CA ASN A 16 -5.90 8.43 -4.88
C ASN A 16 -6.77 7.24 -5.27
N ASP A 17 -7.08 7.13 -6.56
CA ASP A 17 -7.88 6.01 -7.04
C ASP A 17 -7.20 4.67 -6.79
N VAL A 18 -5.88 4.63 -6.94
CA VAL A 18 -5.08 3.43 -6.68
C VAL A 18 -3.94 3.82 -5.74
N CYS A 19 -3.84 3.14 -4.61
CA CYS A 19 -2.82 3.40 -3.59
C CYS A 19 -2.18 2.09 -3.16
N LEU A 20 -0.87 2.01 -3.28
CA LEU A 20 -0.08 0.82 -2.92
C LEU A 20 0.83 1.14 -1.75
N PHE A 21 0.62 0.45 -0.63
CA PHE A 21 1.54 0.47 0.51
C PHE A 21 2.52 -0.68 0.31
N MET A 22 3.80 -0.36 0.16
CA MET A 22 4.79 -1.35 -0.22
C MET A 22 6.09 -1.17 0.57
N LYS A 23 6.94 -2.17 0.52
CA LYS A 23 8.29 -2.09 1.08
C LYS A 23 9.23 -1.62 -0.03
N GLY A 24 9.76 -0.41 0.13
CA GLY A 24 10.55 0.27 -0.89
C GLY A 24 9.69 1.12 -1.80
N SER A 25 10.21 1.39 -2.98
CA SER A 25 9.52 2.16 -4.01
C SER A 25 9.28 1.29 -5.26
N PRO A 26 8.40 1.74 -6.19
CA PRO A 26 8.20 0.97 -7.43
C PRO A 26 9.47 0.74 -8.23
N ASP A 27 10.43 1.67 -8.15
CA ASP A 27 11.69 1.56 -8.87
C ASP A 27 12.76 0.80 -8.08
N ALA A 28 12.59 0.67 -6.76
CA ALA A 28 13.52 -0.02 -5.89
C ALA A 28 12.76 -0.82 -4.82
N PRO A 29 11.99 -1.85 -5.21
CA PRO A 29 11.24 -2.66 -4.25
C PRO A 29 12.17 -3.43 -3.33
N GLN A 30 11.80 -3.53 -2.06
CA GLN A 30 12.61 -4.19 -1.03
C GLN A 30 12.04 -5.56 -0.62
N CYS A 31 11.03 -6.06 -1.32
CA CYS A 31 10.55 -7.42 -1.12
C CYS A 31 9.89 -7.94 -2.41
N GLY A 32 9.93 -9.28 -2.58
CA GLY A 32 9.44 -9.90 -3.81
C GLY A 32 7.95 -9.68 -4.08
N PHE A 33 7.13 -9.65 -3.03
CA PHE A 33 5.70 -9.39 -3.20
C PHE A 33 5.44 -7.94 -3.59
N SER A 34 6.17 -6.99 -3.02
CA SER A 34 6.07 -5.58 -3.42
C SER A 34 6.49 -5.39 -4.87
N LEU A 35 7.57 -6.06 -5.28
CA LEU A 35 8.02 -6.06 -6.68
C LEU A 35 6.92 -6.58 -7.61
N ALA A 36 6.32 -7.71 -7.27
CA ALA A 36 5.30 -8.33 -8.11
C ALA A 36 4.09 -7.41 -8.29
N VAL A 37 3.57 -6.83 -7.22
CA VAL A 37 2.39 -5.95 -7.30
C VAL A 37 2.73 -4.69 -8.08
N ALA A 38 3.86 -4.05 -7.81
CA ALA A 38 4.28 -2.85 -8.53
C ALA A 38 4.44 -3.12 -10.03
N ASN A 39 5.03 -4.26 -10.40
CA ASN A 39 5.20 -4.63 -11.80
C ASN A 39 3.87 -4.89 -12.50
N ILE A 40 2.92 -5.53 -11.82
CA ILE A 40 1.58 -5.75 -12.39
C ILE A 40 0.93 -4.39 -12.70
N LEU A 41 0.98 -3.44 -11.77
CA LEU A 41 0.40 -2.12 -11.99
C LEU A 41 1.08 -1.37 -13.13
N LYS A 42 2.41 -1.49 -13.26
CA LYS A 42 3.16 -0.88 -14.36
C LYS A 42 2.78 -1.50 -15.70
N VAL A 43 2.68 -2.81 -15.77
CA VAL A 43 2.31 -3.53 -17.01
C VAL A 43 0.91 -3.15 -17.45
N LEU A 44 -0.01 -2.97 -16.50
CA LEU A 44 -1.38 -2.55 -16.80
C LEU A 44 -1.49 -1.04 -17.09
N GLU A 45 -0.39 -0.31 -17.00
CA GLU A 45 -0.34 1.14 -17.20
C GLU A 45 -1.29 1.91 -16.28
N VAL A 46 -1.44 1.42 -15.04
CA VAL A 46 -2.26 2.05 -14.03
C VAL A 46 -1.45 3.14 -13.32
N ASN A 47 -1.99 4.34 -13.24
CA ASN A 47 -1.43 5.39 -12.40
C ASN A 47 -1.76 5.07 -10.95
N PHE A 48 -0.74 5.03 -10.09
CA PHE A 48 -0.95 4.71 -8.69
C PHE A 48 -0.04 5.54 -7.79
N LYS A 49 -0.53 5.81 -6.59
CA LYS A 49 0.28 6.38 -5.51
C LYS A 49 0.95 5.24 -4.79
N SER A 50 2.26 5.34 -4.58
CA SER A 50 2.99 4.38 -3.74
C SER A 50 3.40 5.03 -2.43
N VAL A 51 3.30 4.28 -1.35
CA VAL A 51 3.75 4.69 -0.03
C VAL A 51 4.77 3.67 0.45
N ASP A 52 6.01 4.13 0.67
CA ASP A 52 7.09 3.27 1.16
C ASP A 52 7.00 3.18 2.69
N VAL A 53 6.50 2.05 3.17
CA VAL A 53 6.30 1.86 4.62
C VAL A 53 7.61 1.68 5.38
N LEU A 54 8.74 1.47 4.68
CA LEU A 54 10.05 1.37 5.34
C LEU A 54 10.57 2.73 5.77
N GLN A 55 10.02 3.82 5.23
CA GLN A 55 10.41 5.18 5.60
C GLN A 55 9.75 5.66 6.88
N ASN A 56 8.71 4.98 7.36
CA ASN A 56 7.98 5.40 8.55
C ASN A 56 7.36 4.18 9.24
N GLN A 57 7.90 3.83 10.41
CA GLN A 57 7.42 2.66 11.16
C GLN A 57 6.00 2.83 11.66
N ASP A 58 5.57 4.05 11.93
CA ASP A 58 4.20 4.29 12.38
C ASP A 58 3.20 4.01 11.25
N ILE A 59 3.55 4.37 10.02
CA ILE A 59 2.73 4.05 8.85
C ILE A 59 2.75 2.53 8.60
N ARG A 60 3.91 1.89 8.74
CA ARG A 60 4.04 0.45 8.55
C ARG A 60 3.13 -0.32 9.49
N GLN A 61 3.14 0.03 10.77
CA GLN A 61 2.26 -0.60 11.76
C GLN A 61 0.82 -0.17 11.56
N GLY A 62 0.62 1.11 11.30
CA GLY A 62 -0.71 1.70 11.15
C GLY A 62 -1.52 1.11 10.00
N ILE A 63 -0.88 0.82 8.86
CA ILE A 63 -1.61 0.24 7.73
C ILE A 63 -2.09 -1.19 8.04
N LYS A 64 -1.32 -1.93 8.82
CA LYS A 64 -1.74 -3.26 9.26
C LYS A 64 -2.96 -3.17 10.19
N ASP A 65 -2.95 -2.21 11.10
CA ASP A 65 -4.07 -1.97 12.01
C ASP A 65 -5.30 -1.46 11.25
N TYR A 66 -5.08 -0.56 10.29
CA TYR A 66 -6.15 0.04 9.48
C TYR A 66 -6.92 -1.03 8.69
N SER A 67 -6.20 -1.97 8.09
CA SER A 67 -6.80 -3.02 7.26
C SER A 67 -7.17 -4.27 8.04
N ASP A 68 -6.71 -4.40 9.28
CA ASP A 68 -6.75 -5.64 10.03
C ASP A 68 -6.10 -6.80 9.26
N TRP A 69 -5.01 -6.50 8.54
CA TRP A 69 -4.28 -7.45 7.73
C TRP A 69 -2.78 -7.35 8.05
N PRO A 70 -2.11 -8.48 8.33
CA PRO A 70 -0.77 -8.45 8.95
C PRO A 70 0.39 -8.22 7.99
N THR A 71 0.17 -8.26 6.69
CA THR A 71 1.28 -8.24 5.73
C THR A 71 1.22 -7.06 4.77
N ILE A 72 2.37 -6.74 4.19
CA ILE A 72 2.59 -5.74 3.16
C ILE A 72 3.25 -6.46 1.99
N PRO A 73 2.86 -6.21 0.74
CA PRO A 73 2.16 -5.03 0.24
C PRO A 73 0.65 -5.07 0.46
N GLN A 74 0.03 -3.87 0.49
CA GLN A 74 -1.42 -3.71 0.52
C GLN A 74 -1.85 -2.76 -0.59
N LEU A 75 -2.82 -3.18 -1.38
CA LEU A 75 -3.32 -2.40 -2.50
C LEU A 75 -4.75 -1.97 -2.24
N TYR A 76 -5.02 -0.70 -2.45
CA TYR A 76 -6.35 -0.10 -2.33
C TYR A 76 -6.76 0.48 -3.67
N VAL A 77 -7.97 0.17 -4.11
CA VAL A 77 -8.55 0.72 -5.33
C VAL A 77 -9.86 1.38 -4.97
N LYS A 78 -9.95 2.69 -5.20
CA LYS A 78 -11.12 3.51 -4.87
C LYS A 78 -11.56 3.32 -3.42
N GLY A 79 -10.57 3.27 -2.52
CA GLY A 79 -10.78 3.12 -1.10
C GLY A 79 -10.98 1.69 -0.62
N GLU A 80 -11.08 0.71 -1.51
CA GLU A 80 -11.27 -0.70 -1.14
C GLU A 80 -9.95 -1.45 -1.08
N PHE A 81 -9.78 -2.23 -0.01
CA PHE A 81 -8.64 -3.12 0.15
C PHE A 81 -8.83 -4.36 -0.73
N ILE A 82 -8.02 -4.50 -1.79
CA ILE A 82 -8.18 -5.58 -2.76
C ILE A 82 -7.05 -6.60 -2.77
N LEU A 83 -6.08 -6.48 -1.87
CA LEU A 83 -4.92 -7.39 -1.89
C LEU A 83 -5.35 -8.85 -1.74
N SER A 84 -6.40 -9.11 -0.97
CA SER A 84 -6.92 -10.47 -0.80
C SER A 84 -7.37 -11.10 -2.12
N LEU A 85 -7.70 -10.29 -3.12
CA LEU A 85 -8.14 -10.77 -4.44
C LEU A 85 -6.96 -11.17 -5.34
N ILE A 86 -5.76 -10.66 -5.03
CA ILE A 86 -4.55 -10.98 -5.76
C ILE A 86 -3.59 -11.81 -4.90
N HIS A 87 -4.11 -12.32 -3.82
CA HIS A 87 -3.37 -13.21 -2.92
C HIS A 87 -3.14 -14.53 -3.63
N ILE A 88 -1.91 -14.87 -3.77
CA ILE A 88 -1.51 -16.07 -4.48
C ILE A 88 -0.86 -17.02 -3.50
#